data_d6c1827313d641df7a3a664e600bf864
#
_entry.id   d6c1827313d641df7a3a664e600bf864
#
_cell.length_a   1.000
_cell.length_b   1.000
_cell.length_c   1.000
_cell.angle_alpha   90.00
_cell.angle_beta   90.00
_cell.angle_gamma   90.00
#
_symmetry.space_group_name_H-M   'P 1'
#
loop_
_entity.id
_entity.type
_entity.pdbx_description
1 polymer ?
#
loop_
_entity_poly.entity_id
_entity_poly.type
_entity_poly.pdbx_seq_one_letter_code
_entity_poly.pdbx_strand_id
1 'polypeptide(L)'
;MDTAIFNNPGLTIALAMAMGMMAQALAHHLRVPGIVLLLAVGVALGPDGAGVIHPASLGPALNILTGFAVAVILFEGGINLKFRRLRRAQRSIRQLILIGGLVTVIGAATAVHFIMGWPWQTAVLFGTLVMVTGPTVINPLLKRLKVKRSVATVLEAEGVLIDALGAVVAIVALEAALSPAVGSPLVWGWHVISRLGFGAGIGAATGMVLLLFTRIRRLIPEGTENVFTLAMVLALFQCSNLILPESGIAAVTIAGIVVGNFSSYALRDLLDFKEELTVLLIGMLFVLLAADVRLVQVVDLGWPAVGVVLVLMFLVRPAAVTAGTAFSGLSWKEKGFIAWIGPRGIVAAAVASFFAAAFTEKGLPGGYELRALVFLVITVTVVFAGLTGGLMAGFLGLRRPSQVGWVILGANALARAVAKLLKEDGQEVVCIDSNADYCQAAEQDCTRVIYGNGLRTRYLLRAEIDIRRGALALTANDEVNYLFVQKVKEESKSVSLYAALKTDTTSLTVKMLHKTDTALLFARPVDIDAWSRRFAAKQVSLQIWQYAVDSQAEAVDASFLA
;
A
#
# COMPACT_ATOMS: atom_id res chain seq x y z
N MET A 1 -40.56 -10.64 3.45
CA MET A 1 -39.91 -9.38 3.17
C MET A 1 -39.49 -9.45 1.70
N ASP A 2 -40.03 -8.56 0.86
CA ASP A 2 -39.96 -8.71 -0.60
C ASP A 2 -38.51 -8.81 -1.11
N THR A 3 -38.18 -9.98 -1.65
CA THR A 3 -36.87 -10.26 -2.31
C THR A 3 -36.58 -9.28 -3.47
N ALA A 4 -37.61 -8.62 -3.99
CA ALA A 4 -37.46 -7.60 -5.04
C ALA A 4 -36.71 -6.34 -4.59
N ILE A 5 -36.78 -5.96 -3.31
CA ILE A 5 -36.09 -4.76 -2.79
C ILE A 5 -34.57 -4.98 -2.79
N PHE A 6 -34.12 -6.16 -2.42
CA PHE A 6 -32.66 -6.47 -2.37
C PHE A 6 -32.04 -6.78 -3.74
N ASN A 7 -32.86 -6.95 -4.79
CA ASN A 7 -32.37 -7.16 -6.16
C ASN A 7 -32.14 -5.83 -6.91
N ASN A 8 -31.99 -4.72 -6.17
CA ASN A 8 -31.72 -3.39 -6.74
C ASN A 8 -30.21 -3.15 -6.85
N PRO A 9 -29.70 -2.86 -8.07
CA PRO A 9 -28.28 -2.61 -8.30
C PRO A 9 -27.72 -1.46 -7.44
N GLY A 10 -28.48 -0.36 -7.31
CA GLY A 10 -28.06 0.79 -6.51
C GLY A 10 -27.92 0.47 -5.02
N LEU A 11 -28.87 -0.31 -4.48
CA LEU A 11 -28.81 -0.77 -3.10
C LEU A 11 -27.62 -1.71 -2.85
N THR A 12 -27.37 -2.63 -3.78
CA THR A 12 -26.21 -3.55 -3.73
C THR A 12 -24.90 -2.79 -3.64
N ILE A 13 -24.69 -1.76 -4.47
CA ILE A 13 -23.47 -0.93 -4.44
C ILE A 13 -23.37 -0.15 -3.12
N ALA A 14 -24.46 0.52 -2.73
CA ALA A 14 -24.47 1.33 -1.51
C ALA A 14 -24.19 0.49 -0.26
N LEU A 15 -24.79 -0.69 -0.15
CA LEU A 15 -24.56 -1.61 0.97
C LEU A 15 -23.14 -2.19 0.93
N ALA A 16 -22.60 -2.55 -0.24
CA ALA A 16 -21.23 -3.02 -0.36
C ALA A 16 -20.22 -1.96 0.10
N MET A 17 -20.43 -0.68 -0.26
CA MET A 17 -19.61 0.43 0.23
C MET A 17 -19.73 0.62 1.74
N ALA A 18 -20.95 0.72 2.26
CA ALA A 18 -21.17 0.97 3.68
C ALA A 18 -20.65 -0.17 4.56
N MET A 19 -20.98 -1.40 4.21
CA MET A 19 -20.54 -2.58 4.96
C MET A 19 -19.04 -2.84 4.79
N GLY A 20 -18.47 -2.50 3.64
CA GLY A 20 -17.03 -2.52 3.42
C GLY A 20 -16.30 -1.56 4.35
N MET A 21 -16.78 -0.33 4.48
CA MET A 21 -16.21 0.65 5.42
C MET A 21 -16.39 0.24 6.88
N MET A 22 -17.56 -0.29 7.24
CA MET A 22 -17.80 -0.82 8.60
C MET A 22 -16.86 -2.00 8.92
N ALA A 23 -16.67 -2.93 7.99
CA ALA A 23 -15.74 -4.04 8.14
C ALA A 23 -14.29 -3.56 8.34
N GLN A 24 -13.86 -2.53 7.61
CA GLN A 24 -12.52 -1.95 7.78
C GLN A 24 -12.38 -1.25 9.13
N ALA A 25 -13.38 -0.48 9.57
CA ALA A 25 -13.39 0.15 10.88
C ALA A 25 -13.31 -0.90 12.00
N LEU A 26 -14.12 -1.96 11.90
CA LEU A 26 -14.11 -3.08 12.85
C LEU A 26 -12.75 -3.81 12.85
N ALA A 27 -12.16 -4.04 11.68
CA ALA A 27 -10.85 -4.65 11.54
C ALA A 27 -9.75 -3.85 12.25
N HIS A 28 -9.83 -2.53 12.18
CA HIS A 28 -8.91 -1.64 12.89
C HIS A 28 -9.01 -1.84 14.41
N HIS A 29 -10.21 -1.89 14.96
CA HIS A 29 -10.45 -2.11 16.40
C HIS A 29 -10.04 -3.51 16.86
N LEU A 30 -10.39 -4.54 16.09
CA LEU A 30 -10.04 -5.94 16.38
C LEU A 30 -8.57 -6.27 16.11
N ARG A 31 -7.82 -5.35 15.49
CA ARG A 31 -6.42 -5.54 15.08
C ARG A 31 -6.22 -6.75 14.16
N VAL A 32 -7.21 -7.06 13.33
CA VAL A 32 -7.13 -8.08 12.27
C VAL A 32 -6.91 -7.40 10.90
N PRO A 33 -6.41 -8.11 9.88
CA PRO A 33 -6.33 -7.56 8.53
C PRO A 33 -7.71 -7.23 7.99
N GLY A 34 -7.92 -5.99 7.48
CA GLY A 34 -9.22 -5.53 6.97
C GLY A 34 -9.81 -6.46 5.93
N ILE A 35 -8.99 -6.99 5.04
CA ILE A 35 -9.42 -7.86 3.94
C ILE A 35 -10.07 -9.15 4.43
N VAL A 36 -9.63 -9.70 5.57
CA VAL A 36 -10.26 -10.89 6.16
C VAL A 36 -11.72 -10.62 6.52
N LEU A 37 -11.97 -9.46 7.16
CA LEU A 37 -13.35 -9.07 7.50
C LEU A 37 -14.17 -8.67 6.27
N LEU A 38 -13.56 -8.06 5.27
CA LEU A 38 -14.23 -7.74 4.01
C LEU A 38 -14.73 -8.99 3.30
N LEU A 39 -13.90 -10.03 3.21
CA LEU A 39 -14.29 -11.32 2.64
C LEU A 39 -15.39 -11.98 3.47
N ALA A 40 -15.25 -11.99 4.80
CA ALA A 40 -16.25 -12.57 5.69
C ALA A 40 -17.61 -11.85 5.59
N VAL A 41 -17.61 -10.51 5.54
CA VAL A 41 -18.82 -9.70 5.37
C VAL A 41 -19.45 -9.92 4.00
N GLY A 42 -18.64 -10.00 2.92
CA GLY A 42 -19.13 -10.29 1.58
C GLY A 42 -19.86 -11.63 1.50
N VAL A 43 -19.28 -12.68 2.07
CA VAL A 43 -19.93 -14.01 2.14
C VAL A 43 -21.17 -13.98 3.03
N ALA A 44 -21.10 -13.35 4.21
CA ALA A 44 -22.20 -13.31 5.16
C ALA A 44 -23.42 -12.52 4.64
N LEU A 45 -23.21 -11.45 3.89
CA LEU A 45 -24.28 -10.61 3.32
C LEU A 45 -24.64 -10.99 1.89
N GLY A 46 -23.85 -11.85 1.26
CA GLY A 46 -24.09 -12.38 -0.07
C GLY A 46 -25.28 -13.32 -0.16
N PRO A 47 -25.55 -13.86 -1.36
CA PRO A 47 -26.69 -14.71 -1.63
C PRO A 47 -26.74 -16.00 -0.82
N ASP A 48 -25.61 -16.53 -0.38
CA ASP A 48 -25.52 -17.76 0.43
C ASP A 48 -25.61 -17.48 1.95
N GLY A 49 -25.58 -16.20 2.36
CA GLY A 49 -25.75 -15.76 3.74
C GLY A 49 -27.08 -15.06 3.94
N ALA A 50 -27.05 -13.80 4.33
CA ALA A 50 -28.27 -13.00 4.59
C ALA A 50 -29.03 -12.61 3.32
N GLY A 51 -28.45 -12.75 2.12
CA GLY A 51 -29.10 -12.41 0.85
C GLY A 51 -29.44 -10.93 0.71
N VAL A 52 -28.58 -10.05 1.20
CA VAL A 52 -28.79 -8.59 1.18
C VAL A 52 -28.02 -7.94 0.03
N ILE A 53 -26.86 -8.50 -0.31
CA ILE A 53 -25.99 -8.04 -1.40
C ILE A 53 -26.06 -9.04 -2.54
N HIS A 54 -26.57 -8.58 -3.69
CA HIS A 54 -26.77 -9.40 -4.89
C HIS A 54 -25.91 -8.89 -6.07
N PRO A 55 -24.63 -9.30 -6.20
CA PRO A 55 -23.77 -8.86 -7.31
C PRO A 55 -24.34 -9.18 -8.69
N ALA A 56 -25.08 -10.28 -8.83
CA ALA A 56 -25.73 -10.67 -10.07
C ALA A 56 -26.72 -9.61 -10.60
N SER A 57 -27.31 -8.79 -9.71
CA SER A 57 -28.21 -7.70 -10.09
C SER A 57 -27.50 -6.58 -10.87
N LEU A 58 -26.17 -6.48 -10.76
CA LEU A 58 -25.34 -5.49 -11.46
C LEU A 58 -25.08 -5.89 -12.93
N GLY A 59 -25.17 -7.17 -13.26
CA GLY A 59 -24.86 -7.65 -14.61
C GLY A 59 -23.50 -7.14 -15.12
N PRO A 60 -23.47 -6.59 -16.38
CA PRO A 60 -22.22 -6.04 -16.94
C PRO A 60 -21.62 -4.86 -16.17
N ALA A 61 -22.42 -4.13 -15.40
CA ALA A 61 -21.94 -3.00 -14.61
C ALA A 61 -20.95 -3.43 -13.52
N LEU A 62 -21.01 -4.66 -13.04
CA LEU A 62 -20.03 -5.21 -12.08
C LEU A 62 -18.60 -5.17 -12.65
N ASN A 63 -18.44 -5.56 -13.92
CA ASN A 63 -17.12 -5.56 -14.58
C ASN A 63 -16.60 -4.14 -14.79
N ILE A 64 -17.48 -3.19 -15.15
CA ILE A 64 -17.10 -1.78 -15.34
C ILE A 64 -16.66 -1.17 -14.01
N LEU A 65 -17.44 -1.37 -12.94
CA LEU A 65 -17.12 -0.89 -11.59
C LEU A 65 -15.80 -1.47 -11.09
N THR A 66 -15.62 -2.78 -11.30
CA THR A 66 -14.38 -3.48 -10.93
C THR A 66 -13.20 -2.93 -11.70
N GLY A 67 -13.31 -2.73 -13.00
CA GLY A 67 -12.26 -2.16 -13.85
C GLY A 67 -11.86 -0.76 -13.41
N PHE A 68 -12.82 0.12 -13.15
CA PHE A 68 -12.56 1.47 -12.68
C PHE A 68 -11.89 1.50 -11.31
N ALA A 69 -12.35 0.69 -10.39
CA ALA A 69 -11.74 0.60 -9.07
C ALA A 69 -10.30 0.06 -9.16
N VAL A 70 -10.06 -0.98 -9.96
CA VAL A 70 -8.70 -1.51 -10.21
C VAL A 70 -7.81 -0.44 -10.84
N ALA A 71 -8.31 0.36 -11.80
CA ALA A 71 -7.56 1.44 -12.41
C ALA A 71 -7.07 2.48 -11.39
N VAL A 72 -7.95 2.91 -10.47
CA VAL A 72 -7.60 3.86 -9.40
C VAL A 72 -6.56 3.28 -8.45
N ILE A 73 -6.78 2.03 -8.03
CA ILE A 73 -5.89 1.32 -7.09
C ILE A 73 -4.48 1.14 -7.69
N LEU A 74 -4.40 0.75 -8.95
CA LEU A 74 -3.10 0.55 -9.62
C LEU A 74 -2.39 1.86 -9.93
N PHE A 75 -3.12 2.90 -10.26
CA PHE A 75 -2.54 4.24 -10.40
C PHE A 75 -1.93 4.72 -9.08
N GLU A 76 -2.63 4.55 -7.95
CA GLU A 76 -2.09 4.85 -6.62
C GLU A 76 -0.89 3.96 -6.29
N GLY A 77 -0.99 2.65 -6.53
CA GLY A 77 0.13 1.72 -6.40
C GLY A 77 1.36 2.17 -7.18
N GLY A 78 1.16 2.61 -8.43
CA GLY A 78 2.19 3.17 -9.31
C GLY A 78 2.85 4.43 -8.72
N ILE A 79 2.05 5.37 -8.20
CA ILE A 79 2.56 6.59 -7.55
C ILE A 79 3.49 6.28 -6.38
N ASN A 80 3.22 5.22 -5.62
CA ASN A 80 4.01 4.82 -4.47
C ASN A 80 5.35 4.17 -4.87
N LEU A 81 5.50 3.71 -6.11
CA LEU A 81 6.73 3.13 -6.64
C LEU A 81 7.77 4.19 -6.99
N LYS A 82 8.77 4.39 -6.13
CA LYS A 82 9.85 5.37 -6.36
C LYS A 82 11.03 4.75 -7.12
N PHE A 83 11.42 5.34 -8.26
CA PHE A 83 12.58 4.90 -9.08
C PHE A 83 13.86 4.70 -8.26
N ARG A 84 14.11 5.60 -7.30
CA ARG A 84 15.31 5.51 -6.46
C ARG A 84 15.34 4.25 -5.60
N ARG A 85 14.18 3.75 -5.18
CA ARG A 85 14.06 2.49 -4.42
C ARG A 85 14.09 1.28 -5.35
N LEU A 86 13.38 1.37 -6.49
CA LEU A 86 13.34 0.32 -7.50
C LEU A 86 14.73 0.01 -8.06
N ARG A 87 15.56 1.02 -8.36
CA ARG A 87 16.92 0.83 -8.87
C ARG A 87 17.80 -0.05 -7.97
N ARG A 88 17.64 0.04 -6.65
CA ARG A 88 18.41 -0.78 -5.70
C ARG A 88 18.02 -2.26 -5.72
N ALA A 89 16.75 -2.57 -6.01
CA ALA A 89 16.22 -3.94 -6.03
C ALA A 89 15.83 -4.41 -7.44
N GLN A 90 16.22 -3.67 -8.49
CA GLN A 90 15.75 -3.87 -9.88
C GLN A 90 15.95 -5.30 -10.39
N ARG A 91 17.11 -5.90 -10.11
CA ARG A 91 17.41 -7.28 -10.54
C ARG A 91 16.47 -8.27 -9.87
N SER A 92 16.29 -8.17 -8.55
CA SER A 92 15.39 -9.05 -7.78
C SER A 92 13.95 -8.92 -8.23
N ILE A 93 13.45 -7.68 -8.41
CA ILE A 93 12.09 -7.41 -8.84
C ILE A 93 11.84 -7.96 -10.24
N ARG A 94 12.73 -7.65 -11.20
CA ARG A 94 12.59 -8.13 -12.58
C ARG A 94 12.61 -9.67 -12.67
N GLN A 95 13.55 -10.32 -11.98
CA GLN A 95 13.64 -11.78 -11.98
C GLN A 95 12.45 -12.43 -11.29
N LEU A 96 11.97 -11.86 -10.18
CA LEU A 96 10.81 -12.37 -9.46
C LEU A 96 9.54 -12.29 -10.33
N ILE A 97 9.36 -11.20 -11.06
CA ILE A 97 8.20 -11.03 -11.95
C ILE A 97 8.29 -12.00 -13.15
N LEU A 98 9.43 -12.09 -13.82
CA LEU A 98 9.56 -12.89 -15.04
C LEU A 98 9.73 -14.38 -14.72
N ILE A 99 10.78 -14.74 -13.97
CA ILE A 99 11.11 -16.13 -13.63
C ILE A 99 10.14 -16.67 -12.60
N GLY A 100 9.91 -15.90 -11.52
CA GLY A 100 8.98 -16.30 -10.46
C GLY A 100 7.54 -16.42 -10.97
N GLY A 101 7.10 -15.49 -11.83
CA GLY A 101 5.81 -15.55 -12.50
C GLY A 101 5.66 -16.80 -13.36
N LEU A 102 6.64 -17.09 -14.21
CA LEU A 102 6.65 -18.28 -15.06
C LEU A 102 6.61 -19.59 -14.23
N VAL A 103 7.45 -19.68 -13.19
CA VAL A 103 7.44 -20.84 -12.26
C VAL A 103 6.08 -20.99 -11.58
N THR A 104 5.43 -19.86 -11.25
CA THR A 104 4.09 -19.91 -10.65
C THR A 104 3.04 -20.43 -11.64
N VAL A 105 3.05 -19.95 -12.89
CA VAL A 105 2.12 -20.43 -13.93
C VAL A 105 2.28 -21.92 -14.15
N ILE A 106 3.51 -22.37 -14.39
CA ILE A 106 3.80 -23.79 -14.65
C ILE A 106 3.44 -24.64 -13.43
N GLY A 107 3.89 -24.22 -12.24
CA GLY A 107 3.65 -24.98 -11.02
C GLY A 107 2.16 -25.05 -10.65
N ALA A 108 1.41 -23.96 -10.83
CA ALA A 108 -0.02 -23.94 -10.57
C ALA A 108 -0.80 -24.79 -11.59
N ALA A 109 -0.47 -24.67 -12.88
CA ALA A 109 -1.08 -25.49 -13.93
C ALA A 109 -0.84 -26.98 -13.69
N THR A 110 0.39 -27.34 -13.37
CA THR A 110 0.78 -28.72 -13.05
C THR A 110 0.03 -29.23 -11.81
N ALA A 111 -0.06 -28.44 -10.74
CA ALA A 111 -0.77 -28.82 -9.53
C ALA A 111 -2.25 -29.10 -9.79
N VAL A 112 -2.95 -28.22 -10.52
CA VAL A 112 -4.37 -28.43 -10.83
C VAL A 112 -4.58 -29.60 -11.77
N HIS A 113 -3.73 -29.76 -12.78
CA HIS A 113 -3.84 -30.88 -13.72
C HIS A 113 -3.73 -32.23 -13.01
N PHE A 114 -2.71 -32.41 -12.16
CA PHE A 114 -2.47 -33.71 -11.50
C PHE A 114 -3.35 -33.94 -10.26
N ILE A 115 -3.75 -32.89 -9.53
CA ILE A 115 -4.54 -33.07 -8.30
C ILE A 115 -6.03 -33.10 -8.61
N MET A 116 -6.51 -32.22 -9.52
CA MET A 116 -7.94 -32.09 -9.85
C MET A 116 -8.31 -32.74 -11.19
N GLY A 117 -7.34 -33.18 -11.98
CA GLY A 117 -7.59 -33.81 -13.28
C GLY A 117 -8.06 -32.84 -14.37
N TRP A 118 -7.86 -31.51 -14.19
CA TRP A 118 -8.31 -30.52 -15.17
C TRP A 118 -7.51 -30.61 -16.48
N PRO A 119 -8.14 -30.34 -17.64
CA PRO A 119 -7.45 -30.22 -18.90
C PRO A 119 -6.35 -29.17 -18.86
N TRP A 120 -5.24 -29.39 -19.56
CA TRP A 120 -4.11 -28.44 -19.59
C TRP A 120 -4.50 -27.01 -19.95
N GLN A 121 -5.47 -26.84 -20.85
CA GLN A 121 -5.95 -25.50 -21.23
C GLN A 121 -6.50 -24.74 -20.04
N THR A 122 -7.44 -25.33 -19.29
CA THR A 122 -8.03 -24.74 -18.09
C THR A 122 -7.00 -24.62 -16.95
N ALA A 123 -6.09 -25.60 -16.82
CA ALA A 123 -5.02 -25.58 -15.83
C ALA A 123 -4.03 -24.42 -16.06
N VAL A 124 -3.66 -24.13 -17.32
CA VAL A 124 -2.81 -22.97 -17.66
C VAL A 124 -3.54 -21.66 -17.38
N LEU A 125 -4.83 -21.56 -17.73
CA LEU A 125 -5.64 -20.39 -17.39
C LEU A 125 -5.65 -20.13 -15.88
N PHE A 126 -5.87 -21.15 -15.07
CA PHE A 126 -5.75 -21.04 -13.62
C PHE A 126 -4.35 -20.55 -13.19
N GLY A 127 -3.29 -21.11 -13.78
CA GLY A 127 -1.91 -20.72 -13.50
C GLY A 127 -1.66 -19.23 -13.77
N THR A 128 -2.16 -18.69 -14.89
CA THR A 128 -2.02 -17.27 -15.23
C THR A 128 -2.78 -16.36 -14.26
N LEU A 129 -3.96 -16.77 -13.80
CA LEU A 129 -4.74 -16.03 -12.81
C LEU A 129 -4.05 -15.97 -11.45
N VAL A 130 -3.55 -17.12 -10.95
CA VAL A 130 -2.90 -17.17 -9.65
C VAL A 130 -1.43 -16.72 -9.66
N MET A 131 -0.86 -16.39 -10.83
CA MET A 131 0.43 -15.72 -10.92
C MET A 131 0.37 -14.32 -10.27
N VAL A 132 -0.76 -13.64 -10.37
CA VAL A 132 -0.98 -12.27 -9.92
C VAL A 132 -0.96 -12.20 -8.39
N THR A 133 -0.09 -11.35 -7.84
CA THR A 133 -0.05 -11.01 -6.40
C THR A 133 -0.50 -9.55 -6.25
N GLY A 134 -1.57 -9.28 -5.49
CA GLY A 134 -2.19 -7.95 -5.48
C GLY A 134 -1.57 -6.96 -4.49
N PRO A 135 -1.26 -5.73 -4.93
CA PRO A 135 -0.80 -4.66 -4.06
C PRO A 135 -1.86 -4.24 -3.03
N THR A 136 -3.13 -4.43 -3.34
CA THR A 136 -4.28 -4.16 -2.47
C THR A 136 -4.24 -4.90 -1.15
N VAL A 137 -3.65 -6.10 -1.15
CA VAL A 137 -3.46 -6.93 0.03
C VAL A 137 -2.11 -6.68 0.67
N ILE A 138 -1.06 -6.60 -0.17
CA ILE A 138 0.32 -6.49 0.28
C ILE A 138 0.57 -5.17 1.01
N ASN A 139 0.12 -4.03 0.45
CA ASN A 139 0.40 -2.71 1.01
C ASN A 139 -0.17 -2.50 2.43
N PRO A 140 -1.45 -2.77 2.72
CA PRO A 140 -1.99 -2.71 4.08
C PRO A 140 -1.28 -3.67 5.04
N LEU A 141 -0.95 -4.88 4.55
CA LEU A 141 -0.25 -5.88 5.35
C LEU A 141 1.16 -5.41 5.75
N LEU A 142 1.94 -4.88 4.81
CA LEU A 142 3.29 -4.37 5.06
C LEU A 142 3.30 -3.14 5.98
N LYS A 143 2.33 -2.22 5.82
CA LYS A 143 2.14 -1.08 6.73
C LYS A 143 1.96 -1.56 8.17
N ARG A 144 1.22 -2.64 8.37
CA ARG A 144 0.96 -3.24 9.69
C ARG A 144 2.15 -4.02 10.25
N LEU A 145 2.84 -4.81 9.42
CA LEU A 145 3.92 -5.72 9.84
C LEU A 145 5.24 -5.00 10.15
N LYS A 146 5.42 -3.76 9.65
CA LYS A 146 6.63 -2.93 9.85
C LYS A 146 7.93 -3.67 9.56
N VAL A 147 7.98 -4.33 8.41
CA VAL A 147 9.15 -5.10 7.98
C VAL A 147 10.25 -4.22 7.39
N LYS A 148 11.48 -4.76 7.28
CA LYS A 148 12.62 -4.10 6.65
C LYS A 148 12.27 -3.52 5.28
N ARG A 149 12.77 -2.31 4.97
CA ARG A 149 12.47 -1.60 3.73
C ARG A 149 12.86 -2.37 2.47
N SER A 150 13.94 -3.17 2.52
CA SER A 150 14.37 -4.03 1.40
C SER A 150 13.25 -4.99 0.98
N VAL A 151 12.69 -5.70 1.95
CA VAL A 151 11.60 -6.67 1.75
C VAL A 151 10.30 -5.97 1.31
N ALA A 152 9.94 -4.87 2.00
CA ALA A 152 8.74 -4.12 1.66
C ALA A 152 8.80 -3.61 0.20
N THR A 153 9.94 -3.02 -0.22
CA THR A 153 10.10 -2.52 -1.59
C THR A 153 9.97 -3.62 -2.65
N VAL A 154 10.50 -4.83 -2.39
CA VAL A 154 10.39 -5.95 -3.34
C VAL A 154 8.94 -6.42 -3.45
N LEU A 155 8.25 -6.62 -2.32
CA LEU A 155 6.86 -7.07 -2.30
C LEU A 155 5.88 -6.03 -2.89
N GLU A 156 6.05 -4.74 -2.57
CA GLU A 156 5.26 -3.64 -3.14
C GLU A 156 5.43 -3.57 -4.67
N ALA A 157 6.69 -3.64 -5.13
CA ALA A 157 6.98 -3.58 -6.55
C ALA A 157 6.53 -4.84 -7.29
N GLU A 158 6.72 -6.03 -6.70
CA GLU A 158 6.16 -7.27 -7.23
C GLU A 158 4.66 -7.13 -7.40
N GLY A 159 3.92 -6.78 -6.34
CA GLY A 159 2.47 -6.69 -6.38
C GLY A 159 1.95 -5.76 -7.48
N VAL A 160 2.48 -4.54 -7.58
CA VAL A 160 2.01 -3.55 -8.57
C VAL A 160 2.34 -3.95 -10.01
N LEU A 161 3.57 -4.43 -10.25
CA LEU A 161 4.01 -4.72 -11.63
C LEU A 161 3.48 -6.06 -12.14
N ILE A 162 3.33 -7.06 -11.26
CA ILE A 162 2.81 -8.38 -11.65
C ILE A 162 1.29 -8.33 -11.88
N ASP A 163 0.56 -7.41 -11.25
CA ASP A 163 -0.86 -7.20 -11.52
C ASP A 163 -1.07 -6.81 -13.00
N ALA A 164 -0.32 -5.81 -13.48
CA ALA A 164 -0.43 -5.36 -14.86
C ALA A 164 0.01 -6.45 -15.86
N LEU A 165 1.14 -7.11 -15.60
CA LEU A 165 1.64 -8.18 -16.47
C LEU A 165 0.70 -9.39 -16.46
N GLY A 166 0.26 -9.83 -15.27
CA GLY A 166 -0.54 -11.03 -15.11
C GLY A 166 -1.94 -10.89 -15.69
N ALA A 167 -2.59 -9.73 -15.56
CA ALA A 167 -3.89 -9.49 -16.20
C ALA A 167 -3.80 -9.61 -17.72
N VAL A 168 -2.80 -8.99 -18.35
CA VAL A 168 -2.59 -9.10 -19.79
C VAL A 168 -2.28 -10.53 -20.22
N VAL A 169 -1.40 -11.22 -19.50
CA VAL A 169 -1.05 -12.62 -19.78
C VAL A 169 -2.27 -13.54 -19.64
N ALA A 170 -3.10 -13.33 -18.61
CA ALA A 170 -4.30 -14.13 -18.38
C ALA A 170 -5.33 -13.95 -19.51
N ILE A 171 -5.59 -12.72 -19.95
CA ILE A 171 -6.53 -12.45 -21.05
C ILE A 171 -6.00 -13.02 -22.39
N VAL A 172 -4.72 -12.87 -22.69
CA VAL A 172 -4.14 -13.47 -23.89
C VAL A 172 -4.19 -15.01 -23.83
N ALA A 173 -3.99 -15.59 -22.64
CA ALA A 173 -4.15 -17.04 -22.46
C ALA A 173 -5.60 -17.49 -22.65
N LEU A 174 -6.59 -16.69 -22.22
CA LEU A 174 -8.01 -16.96 -22.47
C LEU A 174 -8.33 -16.89 -23.97
N GLU A 175 -7.88 -15.86 -24.69
CA GLU A 175 -8.06 -15.74 -26.13
C GLU A 175 -7.45 -16.95 -26.86
N ALA A 176 -6.25 -17.37 -26.46
CA ALA A 176 -5.61 -18.56 -27.02
C ALA A 176 -6.40 -19.85 -26.73
N ALA A 177 -6.98 -19.98 -25.55
CA ALA A 177 -7.78 -21.15 -25.17
C ALA A 177 -9.14 -21.20 -25.92
N LEU A 178 -9.77 -20.03 -26.14
CA LEU A 178 -11.04 -19.93 -26.86
C LEU A 178 -10.91 -20.00 -28.39
N SER A 179 -9.71 -19.73 -28.94
CA SER A 179 -9.44 -19.71 -30.37
C SER A 179 -8.11 -20.40 -30.72
N PRO A 180 -7.96 -21.70 -30.44
CA PRO A 180 -6.68 -22.42 -30.58
C PRO A 180 -6.18 -22.49 -32.04
N ALA A 181 -7.06 -22.35 -33.02
CA ALA A 181 -6.72 -22.44 -34.45
C ALA A 181 -6.04 -21.17 -35.04
N VAL A 182 -5.94 -20.07 -34.29
CA VAL A 182 -5.64 -18.73 -34.82
C VAL A 182 -4.24 -18.23 -34.43
N GLY A 183 -3.29 -19.02 -33.93
CA GLY A 183 -1.99 -18.44 -33.69
C GLY A 183 -0.87 -19.39 -33.23
N SER A 184 0.36 -19.03 -33.59
CA SER A 184 1.57 -19.65 -33.03
C SER A 184 1.92 -19.03 -31.67
N PRO A 185 2.76 -19.68 -30.83
CA PRO A 185 3.24 -19.11 -29.57
C PRO A 185 3.92 -17.73 -29.73
N LEU A 186 4.52 -17.45 -30.88
CA LEU A 186 5.13 -16.15 -31.19
C LEU A 186 4.07 -15.05 -31.35
N VAL A 187 2.93 -15.35 -31.98
CA VAL A 187 1.82 -14.40 -32.15
C VAL A 187 1.23 -14.04 -30.79
N TRP A 188 1.00 -15.01 -29.92
CA TRP A 188 0.50 -14.77 -28.56
C TRP A 188 1.49 -13.97 -27.72
N GLY A 189 2.80 -14.28 -27.83
CA GLY A 189 3.84 -13.48 -27.21
C GLY A 189 3.85 -12.02 -27.69
N TRP A 190 3.62 -11.79 -28.99
CA TRP A 190 3.51 -10.46 -29.56
C TRP A 190 2.28 -9.71 -29.02
N HIS A 191 1.15 -10.37 -28.85
CA HIS A 191 -0.06 -9.78 -28.25
C HIS A 191 0.20 -9.29 -26.82
N VAL A 192 0.95 -10.04 -26.00
CA VAL A 192 1.35 -9.59 -24.66
C VAL A 192 2.25 -8.35 -24.73
N ILE A 193 3.29 -8.40 -25.56
CA ILE A 193 4.26 -7.30 -25.70
C ILE A 193 3.58 -6.03 -26.24
N SER A 194 2.72 -6.16 -27.25
CA SER A 194 2.03 -5.02 -27.85
C SER A 194 1.07 -4.33 -26.86
N ARG A 195 0.31 -5.09 -26.07
CA ARG A 195 -0.60 -4.55 -25.04
C ARG A 195 0.14 -3.84 -23.93
N LEU A 196 1.18 -4.47 -23.41
CA LEU A 196 2.02 -3.86 -22.37
C LEU A 196 2.78 -2.64 -22.89
N GLY A 197 3.35 -2.73 -24.10
CA GLY A 197 4.09 -1.63 -24.72
C GLY A 197 3.20 -0.44 -25.07
N PHE A 198 2.05 -0.69 -25.66
CA PHE A 198 1.05 0.34 -25.97
C PHE A 198 0.54 1.01 -24.67
N GLY A 199 0.12 0.21 -23.68
CA GLY A 199 -0.31 0.72 -22.39
C GLY A 199 0.78 1.55 -21.71
N ALA A 200 2.02 1.05 -21.69
CA ALA A 200 3.15 1.79 -21.11
C ALA A 200 3.40 3.13 -21.85
N GLY A 201 3.34 3.14 -23.17
CA GLY A 201 3.52 4.35 -23.99
C GLY A 201 2.46 5.41 -23.74
N ILE A 202 1.17 5.02 -23.83
CA ILE A 202 0.06 5.96 -23.61
C ILE A 202 -0.03 6.40 -22.15
N GLY A 203 0.29 5.50 -21.22
CA GLY A 203 0.36 5.80 -19.79
C GLY A 203 1.47 6.81 -19.46
N ALA A 204 2.65 6.64 -20.05
CA ALA A 204 3.75 7.60 -19.88
C ALA A 204 3.39 8.97 -20.47
N ALA A 205 2.80 9.01 -21.66
CA ALA A 205 2.35 10.25 -22.30
C ALA A 205 1.29 10.98 -21.44
N THR A 206 0.26 10.26 -20.99
CA THR A 206 -0.80 10.84 -20.14
C THR A 206 -0.24 11.26 -18.77
N GLY A 207 0.65 10.47 -18.17
CA GLY A 207 1.33 10.86 -16.94
C GLY A 207 2.14 12.15 -17.08
N MET A 208 2.81 12.34 -18.21
CA MET A 208 3.53 13.58 -18.53
C MET A 208 2.57 14.77 -18.75
N VAL A 209 1.45 14.54 -19.44
CA VAL A 209 0.39 15.55 -19.61
C VAL A 209 -0.19 15.96 -18.27
N LEU A 210 -0.49 15.02 -17.37
CA LEU A 210 -0.94 15.31 -16.01
C LEU A 210 0.07 16.17 -15.25
N LEU A 211 1.36 15.85 -15.34
CA LEU A 211 2.42 16.65 -14.73
C LEU A 211 2.49 18.08 -15.31
N LEU A 212 2.31 18.21 -16.62
CA LEU A 212 2.29 19.53 -17.28
C LEU A 212 1.11 20.36 -16.79
N PHE A 213 -0.09 19.79 -16.76
CA PHE A 213 -1.31 20.47 -16.28
C PHE A 213 -1.19 20.89 -14.81
N THR A 214 -0.63 20.05 -13.95
CA THR A 214 -0.43 20.37 -12.52
C THR A 214 0.70 21.38 -12.29
N ARG A 215 1.66 21.51 -13.23
CA ARG A 215 2.74 22.49 -13.15
C ARG A 215 2.29 23.89 -13.55
N ILE A 216 1.30 24.02 -14.43
CA ILE A 216 0.73 25.28 -14.87
C ILE A 216 -0.41 25.67 -13.92
N ARG A 217 -0.07 26.37 -12.82
CA ARG A 217 -0.99 26.76 -11.72
C ARG A 217 -2.31 27.44 -12.13
N ARG A 218 -2.49 27.86 -13.37
CA ARG A 218 -3.69 28.56 -13.87
C ARG A 218 -4.67 27.67 -14.63
N LEU A 219 -4.30 26.43 -14.97
CA LEU A 219 -5.14 25.55 -15.78
C LEU A 219 -6.15 24.74 -14.96
N ILE A 220 -5.80 24.39 -13.73
CA ILE A 220 -6.67 23.63 -12.82
C ILE A 220 -6.94 24.53 -11.62
N PRO A 221 -8.22 24.78 -11.26
CA PRO A 221 -8.58 25.52 -10.06
C PRO A 221 -8.02 24.84 -8.79
N GLU A 222 -7.56 25.63 -7.84
CA GLU A 222 -7.03 25.10 -6.58
C GLU A 222 -8.10 24.26 -5.86
N GLY A 223 -7.71 23.04 -5.43
CA GLY A 223 -8.60 22.09 -4.76
C GLY A 223 -9.34 21.12 -5.69
N THR A 224 -9.28 21.28 -7.03
CA THR A 224 -9.91 20.36 -7.99
C THR A 224 -8.93 19.39 -8.65
N GLU A 225 -7.63 19.49 -8.34
CA GLU A 225 -6.57 18.67 -8.95
C GLU A 225 -6.79 17.16 -8.74
N ASN A 226 -7.37 16.81 -7.60
CA ASN A 226 -7.66 15.42 -7.24
C ASN A 226 -8.72 14.82 -8.17
N VAL A 227 -9.82 15.55 -8.34
CA VAL A 227 -10.96 15.11 -9.16
C VAL A 227 -10.55 15.08 -10.64
N PHE A 228 -9.81 16.10 -11.10
CA PHE A 228 -9.27 16.14 -12.45
C PHE A 228 -8.36 14.94 -12.74
N THR A 229 -7.42 14.64 -11.83
CA THR A 229 -6.53 13.49 -12.00
C THR A 229 -7.30 12.17 -12.04
N LEU A 230 -8.31 12.02 -11.16
CA LEU A 230 -9.16 10.84 -11.15
C LEU A 230 -9.90 10.66 -12.47
N ALA A 231 -10.52 11.72 -12.98
CA ALA A 231 -11.21 11.70 -14.25
C ALA A 231 -10.28 11.31 -15.42
N MET A 232 -9.07 11.89 -15.44
CA MET A 232 -8.07 11.56 -16.46
C MET A 232 -7.58 10.11 -16.38
N VAL A 233 -7.45 9.55 -15.16
CA VAL A 233 -7.06 8.14 -14.95
C VAL A 233 -8.15 7.20 -15.48
N LEU A 234 -9.42 7.48 -15.18
CA LEU A 234 -10.54 6.67 -15.66
C LEU A 234 -10.67 6.77 -17.18
N ALA A 235 -10.52 7.97 -17.75
CA ALA A 235 -10.51 8.18 -19.20
C ALA A 235 -9.34 7.44 -19.85
N LEU A 236 -8.12 7.54 -19.31
CA LEU A 236 -6.94 6.82 -19.79
C LEU A 236 -7.19 5.31 -19.82
N PHE A 237 -7.73 4.76 -18.72
CA PHE A 237 -8.02 3.34 -18.61
C PHE A 237 -8.98 2.89 -19.69
N GLN A 238 -10.11 3.59 -19.86
CA GLN A 238 -11.14 3.21 -20.82
C GLN A 238 -10.70 3.43 -22.26
N CYS A 239 -10.08 4.57 -22.59
CA CYS A 239 -9.58 4.84 -23.93
C CYS A 239 -8.49 3.83 -24.36
N SER A 240 -7.59 3.47 -23.42
CA SER A 240 -6.56 2.47 -23.70
C SER A 240 -7.18 1.11 -24.02
N ASN A 241 -8.17 0.69 -23.23
CA ASN A 241 -8.87 -0.60 -23.40
C ASN A 241 -9.72 -0.64 -24.68
N LEU A 242 -10.27 0.50 -25.13
CA LEU A 242 -11.00 0.59 -26.40
C LEU A 242 -10.09 0.38 -27.62
N ILE A 243 -8.86 0.87 -27.56
CA ILE A 243 -7.89 0.74 -28.65
C ILE A 243 -7.27 -0.66 -28.64
N LEU A 244 -6.83 -1.11 -27.46
CA LEU A 244 -6.18 -2.40 -27.28
C LEU A 244 -6.64 -3.02 -25.96
N PRO A 245 -7.46 -4.08 -25.99
CA PRO A 245 -8.05 -4.68 -24.80
C PRO A 245 -6.99 -5.00 -23.72
N GLU A 246 -7.32 -4.70 -22.46
CA GLU A 246 -6.48 -4.91 -21.25
C GLU A 246 -5.17 -4.09 -21.20
N SER A 247 -4.90 -3.22 -22.15
CA SER A 247 -3.76 -2.29 -22.08
C SER A 247 -3.94 -1.20 -21.02
N GLY A 248 -5.18 -0.89 -20.64
CA GLY A 248 -5.53 0.14 -19.67
C GLY A 248 -4.90 -0.08 -18.29
N ILE A 249 -4.77 -1.33 -17.85
CA ILE A 249 -4.12 -1.69 -16.58
C ILE A 249 -2.64 -1.26 -16.58
N ALA A 250 -1.92 -1.57 -17.66
CA ALA A 250 -0.54 -1.13 -17.83
C ALA A 250 -0.44 0.41 -17.95
N ALA A 251 -1.39 1.03 -18.67
CA ALA A 251 -1.42 2.48 -18.87
C ALA A 251 -1.55 3.25 -17.56
N VAL A 252 -2.53 2.91 -16.72
CA VAL A 252 -2.74 3.61 -15.44
C VAL A 252 -1.60 3.37 -14.45
N THR A 253 -1.02 2.16 -14.45
CA THR A 253 0.14 1.82 -13.61
C THR A 253 1.34 2.68 -13.97
N ILE A 254 1.68 2.79 -15.26
CA ILE A 254 2.81 3.59 -15.73
C ILE A 254 2.55 5.09 -15.56
N ALA A 255 1.32 5.57 -15.82
CA ALA A 255 0.96 6.95 -15.54
C ALA A 255 1.16 7.28 -14.05
N GLY A 256 0.76 6.39 -13.15
CA GLY A 256 1.00 6.50 -11.71
C GLY A 256 2.49 6.58 -11.37
N ILE A 257 3.32 5.71 -11.96
CA ILE A 257 4.79 5.71 -11.76
C ILE A 257 5.39 7.04 -12.24
N VAL A 258 4.98 7.55 -13.40
CA VAL A 258 5.46 8.83 -13.94
C VAL A 258 5.08 9.97 -13.02
N VAL A 259 3.81 10.11 -12.69
CA VAL A 259 3.32 11.15 -11.78
C VAL A 259 4.00 11.05 -10.41
N GLY A 260 4.13 9.85 -9.87
CA GLY A 260 4.75 9.62 -8.57
C GLY A 260 6.23 10.02 -8.48
N ASN A 261 6.99 9.94 -9.58
CA ASN A 261 8.43 10.20 -9.57
C ASN A 261 8.83 11.59 -10.03
N PHE A 262 8.02 12.23 -10.88
CA PHE A 262 8.35 13.54 -11.46
C PHE A 262 7.50 14.69 -10.90
N SER A 263 6.54 14.42 -10.00
CA SER A 263 5.71 15.45 -9.41
C SER A 263 6.45 16.32 -8.40
N SER A 264 6.16 17.63 -8.44
CA SER A 264 6.62 18.62 -7.47
C SER A 264 5.89 18.49 -6.12
N TYR A 265 6.38 19.18 -5.08
CA TYR A 265 5.83 19.15 -3.71
C TYR A 265 4.33 19.49 -3.62
N ALA A 266 3.82 20.36 -4.51
CA ALA A 266 2.41 20.77 -4.56
C ALA A 266 1.43 19.61 -4.87
N LEU A 267 1.90 18.54 -5.52
CA LEU A 267 1.09 17.36 -5.85
C LEU A 267 0.91 16.38 -4.68
N ARG A 268 1.49 16.67 -3.52
CA ARG A 268 1.44 15.75 -2.36
C ARG A 268 0.08 15.75 -1.65
N ASP A 269 -0.67 16.85 -1.71
CA ASP A 269 -2.06 16.91 -1.21
C ASP A 269 -2.99 16.03 -2.07
N LEU A 270 -2.61 15.81 -3.34
CA LEU A 270 -3.25 14.87 -4.25
C LEU A 270 -3.20 13.41 -3.76
N LEU A 271 -2.19 13.04 -2.98
CA LEU A 271 -1.98 11.65 -2.53
C LEU A 271 -2.96 11.22 -1.44
N ASP A 272 -3.50 12.16 -0.67
CA ASP A 272 -4.29 11.83 0.50
C ASP A 272 -5.73 11.49 0.18
N PHE A 273 -6.38 12.27 -0.71
CA PHE A 273 -7.72 11.97 -1.21
C PHE A 273 -7.77 10.61 -1.92
N LYS A 274 -6.69 10.25 -2.64
CA LYS A 274 -6.60 8.98 -3.35
C LYS A 274 -6.51 7.79 -2.40
N GLU A 275 -5.78 7.92 -1.28
CA GLU A 275 -5.69 6.84 -0.29
C GLU A 275 -7.07 6.55 0.32
N GLU A 276 -7.86 7.58 0.64
CA GLU A 276 -9.22 7.43 1.17
C GLU A 276 -10.17 6.78 0.14
N LEU A 277 -10.10 7.22 -1.12
CA LEU A 277 -10.89 6.63 -2.20
C LEU A 277 -10.50 5.17 -2.47
N THR A 278 -9.22 4.86 -2.47
CA THR A 278 -8.74 3.49 -2.65
C THR A 278 -9.24 2.57 -1.52
N VAL A 279 -9.24 3.05 -0.29
CA VAL A 279 -9.78 2.30 0.85
C VAL A 279 -11.26 1.98 0.65
N LEU A 280 -12.05 2.96 0.20
CA LEU A 280 -13.47 2.78 -0.12
C LEU A 280 -13.68 1.76 -1.25
N LEU A 281 -12.92 1.91 -2.34
CA LEU A 281 -13.03 1.03 -3.52
C LEU A 281 -12.58 -0.41 -3.20
N ILE A 282 -11.50 -0.59 -2.44
CA ILE A 282 -11.07 -1.90 -1.96
C ILE A 282 -12.19 -2.55 -1.12
N GLY A 283 -12.78 -1.78 -0.19
CA GLY A 283 -13.87 -2.26 0.65
C GLY A 283 -15.05 -2.75 -0.17
N MET A 284 -15.52 -1.92 -1.10
CA MET A 284 -16.62 -2.25 -2.00
C MET A 284 -16.32 -3.50 -2.84
N LEU A 285 -15.14 -3.54 -3.48
CA LEU A 285 -14.79 -4.63 -4.40
C LEU A 285 -14.67 -5.97 -3.69
N PHE A 286 -13.99 -6.03 -2.54
CA PHE A 286 -13.85 -7.29 -1.82
C PHE A 286 -15.20 -7.82 -1.33
N VAL A 287 -16.10 -6.94 -0.87
CA VAL A 287 -17.45 -7.35 -0.47
C VAL A 287 -18.25 -7.84 -1.66
N LEU A 288 -18.26 -7.11 -2.79
CA LEU A 288 -18.98 -7.52 -4.00
C LEU A 288 -18.46 -8.83 -4.58
N LEU A 289 -17.14 -8.96 -4.73
CA LEU A 289 -16.55 -10.17 -5.31
C LEU A 289 -16.66 -11.38 -4.38
N ALA A 290 -16.62 -11.18 -3.05
CA ALA A 290 -16.86 -12.24 -2.09
C ALA A 290 -18.32 -12.69 -2.10
N ALA A 291 -19.28 -11.77 -2.29
CA ALA A 291 -20.68 -12.07 -2.43
C ALA A 291 -21.05 -12.73 -3.78
N ASP A 292 -20.22 -12.53 -4.82
CA ASP A 292 -20.44 -13.12 -6.15
C ASP A 292 -20.10 -14.62 -6.22
N VAL A 293 -19.25 -15.12 -5.34
CA VAL A 293 -18.85 -16.52 -5.30
C VAL A 293 -19.79 -17.32 -4.41
N ARG A 294 -20.39 -18.38 -4.96
CA ARG A 294 -21.27 -19.27 -4.22
C ARG A 294 -20.48 -20.27 -3.38
N LEU A 295 -20.79 -20.38 -2.10
CA LEU A 295 -20.14 -21.32 -1.19
C LEU A 295 -20.27 -22.77 -1.66
N VAL A 296 -21.42 -23.13 -2.23
CA VAL A 296 -21.66 -24.46 -2.80
C VAL A 296 -20.60 -24.79 -3.86
N GLN A 297 -20.30 -23.86 -4.77
CA GLN A 297 -19.27 -24.07 -5.79
C GLN A 297 -17.88 -24.32 -5.19
N VAL A 298 -17.56 -23.68 -4.06
CA VAL A 298 -16.28 -23.89 -3.35
C VAL A 298 -16.27 -25.25 -2.65
N VAL A 299 -17.38 -25.65 -2.04
CA VAL A 299 -17.51 -26.96 -1.36
C VAL A 299 -17.45 -28.11 -2.37
N ASP A 300 -18.09 -27.96 -3.53
CA ASP A 300 -18.10 -28.96 -4.60
C ASP A 300 -16.71 -29.25 -5.19
N LEU A 301 -15.75 -28.31 -5.07
CA LEU A 301 -14.36 -28.55 -5.45
C LEU A 301 -13.67 -29.63 -4.57
N GLY A 302 -14.19 -29.86 -3.37
CA GLY A 302 -13.73 -30.88 -2.45
C GLY A 302 -12.30 -30.72 -1.93
N TRP A 303 -11.78 -31.77 -1.31
CA TRP A 303 -10.43 -31.81 -0.75
C TRP A 303 -9.28 -31.62 -1.76
N PRO A 304 -9.39 -32.03 -3.05
CA PRO A 304 -8.38 -31.74 -4.06
C PRO A 304 -8.05 -30.25 -4.19
N ALA A 305 -9.06 -29.36 -4.09
CA ALA A 305 -8.84 -27.93 -4.14
C ALA A 305 -7.97 -27.43 -2.98
N VAL A 306 -8.19 -27.95 -1.77
CA VAL A 306 -7.34 -27.63 -0.61
C VAL A 306 -5.90 -28.09 -0.87
N GLY A 307 -5.72 -29.29 -1.46
CA GLY A 307 -4.42 -29.80 -1.88
C GLY A 307 -3.69 -28.86 -2.84
N VAL A 308 -4.41 -28.33 -3.85
CA VAL A 308 -3.86 -27.33 -4.79
C VAL A 308 -3.41 -26.08 -4.05
N VAL A 309 -4.23 -25.53 -3.14
CA VAL A 309 -3.87 -24.33 -2.36
C VAL A 309 -2.61 -24.57 -1.53
N LEU A 310 -2.50 -25.70 -0.85
CA LEU A 310 -1.32 -26.05 -0.05
C LEU A 310 -0.06 -26.19 -0.91
N VAL A 311 -0.16 -26.84 -2.07
CA VAL A 311 0.95 -26.94 -3.03
C VAL A 311 1.37 -25.57 -3.54
N LEU A 312 0.41 -24.68 -3.86
CA LEU A 312 0.71 -23.30 -4.27
C LEU A 312 1.45 -22.53 -3.18
N MET A 313 1.03 -22.66 -1.94
CA MET A 313 1.61 -21.88 -0.83
C MET A 313 2.97 -22.42 -0.40
N PHE A 314 3.14 -23.75 -0.28
CA PHE A 314 4.30 -24.34 0.36
C PHE A 314 5.32 -24.95 -0.61
N LEU A 315 4.96 -25.17 -1.88
CA LEU A 315 5.88 -25.63 -2.92
C LEU A 315 6.10 -24.58 -4.01
N VAL A 316 5.02 -24.16 -4.68
CA VAL A 316 5.13 -23.31 -5.88
C VAL A 316 5.65 -21.92 -5.52
N ARG A 317 5.10 -21.29 -4.48
CA ARG A 317 5.55 -19.94 -4.08
C ARG A 317 7.00 -19.91 -3.59
N PRO A 318 7.48 -20.80 -2.70
CA PRO A 318 8.89 -20.90 -2.35
C PRO A 318 9.79 -21.18 -3.55
N ALA A 319 9.41 -22.09 -4.46
CA ALA A 319 10.15 -22.36 -5.69
C ALA A 319 10.25 -21.11 -6.60
N ALA A 320 9.14 -20.39 -6.79
CA ALA A 320 9.09 -19.17 -7.57
C ALA A 320 9.99 -18.06 -6.98
N VAL A 321 9.95 -17.89 -5.66
CA VAL A 321 10.78 -16.89 -4.97
C VAL A 321 12.25 -17.29 -5.00
N THR A 322 12.61 -18.54 -4.75
CA THR A 322 14.01 -18.99 -4.81
C THR A 322 14.59 -18.87 -6.22
N ALA A 323 13.84 -19.28 -7.26
CA ALA A 323 14.25 -19.11 -8.65
C ALA A 323 14.35 -17.63 -9.05
N GLY A 324 13.34 -16.83 -8.72
CA GLY A 324 13.29 -15.39 -9.05
C GLY A 324 14.24 -14.53 -8.24
N THR A 325 14.80 -15.02 -7.13
CA THR A 325 15.76 -14.28 -6.31
C THR A 325 17.14 -14.97 -6.21
N ALA A 326 17.43 -15.94 -7.07
CA ALA A 326 18.68 -16.72 -7.03
C ALA A 326 19.92 -15.82 -7.07
N PHE A 327 19.93 -14.80 -7.91
CA PHE A 327 21.05 -13.86 -8.10
C PHE A 327 20.78 -12.48 -7.46
N SER A 328 19.96 -12.44 -6.41
CA SER A 328 19.65 -11.22 -5.67
C SER A 328 20.55 -11.07 -4.44
N GLY A 329 20.81 -9.85 -4.01
CA GLY A 329 21.50 -9.58 -2.73
C GLY A 329 20.63 -9.77 -1.48
N LEU A 330 19.47 -10.43 -1.61
CA LEU A 330 18.57 -10.70 -0.49
C LEU A 330 19.10 -11.86 0.37
N SER A 331 19.04 -11.68 1.68
CA SER A 331 19.37 -12.73 2.64
C SER A 331 18.34 -13.87 2.60
N TRP A 332 18.73 -15.08 3.06
CA TRP A 332 17.81 -16.23 3.14
C TRP A 332 16.57 -15.94 4.00
N LYS A 333 16.71 -15.12 5.06
CA LYS A 333 15.60 -14.68 5.89
C LYS A 333 14.62 -13.80 5.11
N GLU A 334 15.14 -12.89 4.29
CA GLU A 334 14.32 -12.02 3.44
C GLU A 334 13.62 -12.83 2.34
N LYS A 335 14.31 -13.77 1.70
CA LYS A 335 13.72 -14.70 0.71
C LYS A 335 12.63 -15.56 1.35
N GLY A 336 12.88 -16.13 2.53
CA GLY A 336 11.90 -16.92 3.27
C GLY A 336 10.63 -16.13 3.61
N PHE A 337 10.78 -14.87 4.00
CA PHE A 337 9.63 -14.00 4.26
C PHE A 337 8.85 -13.66 2.99
N ILE A 338 9.53 -13.33 1.88
CA ILE A 338 8.89 -13.07 0.58
C ILE A 338 8.15 -14.31 0.07
N ALA A 339 8.71 -15.51 0.30
CA ALA A 339 8.05 -16.76 -0.03
C ALA A 339 6.79 -17.02 0.84
N TRP A 340 6.85 -16.65 2.12
CA TRP A 340 5.73 -16.80 3.05
C TRP A 340 4.58 -15.83 2.76
N ILE A 341 4.92 -14.59 2.38
CA ILE A 341 3.95 -13.53 2.06
C ILE A 341 3.71 -13.50 0.55
N GLY A 342 2.69 -14.21 0.12
CA GLY A 342 2.28 -14.24 -1.28
C GLY A 342 0.75 -14.23 -1.46
N PRO A 343 0.02 -13.27 -0.83
CA PRO A 343 -1.43 -13.22 -0.97
C PRO A 343 -1.80 -12.87 -2.41
N ARG A 344 -2.86 -13.49 -2.92
CA ARG A 344 -3.39 -13.18 -4.26
C ARG A 344 -4.30 -11.98 -4.21
N GLY A 345 -4.33 -11.21 -5.31
CA GLY A 345 -4.99 -9.91 -5.36
C GLY A 345 -6.40 -9.95 -5.95
N ILE A 346 -7.04 -8.78 -5.89
CA ILE A 346 -8.41 -8.57 -6.38
C ILE A 346 -8.48 -8.65 -7.92
N VAL A 347 -7.40 -8.30 -8.63
CA VAL A 347 -7.34 -8.40 -10.10
C VAL A 347 -7.52 -9.85 -10.55
N ALA A 348 -6.91 -10.81 -9.83
CA ALA A 348 -7.12 -12.24 -10.11
C ALA A 348 -8.60 -12.65 -9.96
N ALA A 349 -9.30 -12.15 -8.94
CA ALA A 349 -10.72 -12.42 -8.74
C ALA A 349 -11.59 -11.82 -9.86
N ALA A 350 -11.30 -10.56 -10.23
CA ALA A 350 -12.02 -9.86 -11.30
C ALA A 350 -11.87 -10.56 -12.65
N VAL A 351 -10.64 -10.91 -13.01
CA VAL A 351 -10.34 -11.62 -14.27
C VAL A 351 -10.92 -13.05 -14.25
N ALA A 352 -10.92 -13.73 -13.10
CA ALA A 352 -11.57 -15.04 -12.96
C ALA A 352 -13.10 -14.97 -13.15
N SER A 353 -13.76 -13.93 -12.66
CA SER A 353 -15.19 -13.70 -12.90
C SER A 353 -15.47 -13.41 -14.38
N PHE A 354 -14.60 -12.62 -15.03
CA PHE A 354 -14.67 -12.41 -16.49
C PHE A 354 -14.48 -13.72 -17.26
N PHE A 355 -13.55 -14.59 -16.87
CA PHE A 355 -13.36 -15.89 -17.49
C PHE A 355 -14.60 -16.78 -17.33
N ALA A 356 -15.19 -16.82 -16.15
CA ALA A 356 -16.41 -17.58 -15.90
C ALA A 356 -17.56 -17.13 -16.82
N ALA A 357 -17.72 -15.81 -17.00
CA ALA A 357 -18.70 -15.24 -17.93
C ALA A 357 -18.41 -15.63 -19.39
N ALA A 358 -17.17 -15.51 -19.85
CA ALA A 358 -16.75 -15.87 -21.20
C ALA A 358 -16.94 -17.38 -21.50
N PHE A 359 -16.67 -18.26 -20.54
CA PHE A 359 -16.94 -19.69 -20.66
C PHE A 359 -18.43 -19.98 -20.79
N THR A 360 -19.27 -19.32 -19.97
CA THR A 360 -20.73 -19.46 -20.02
C THR A 360 -21.27 -18.99 -21.36
N GLU A 361 -20.82 -17.85 -21.88
CA GLU A 361 -21.24 -17.31 -23.17
C GLU A 361 -20.88 -18.24 -24.35
N LYS A 362 -19.73 -18.93 -24.26
CA LYS A 362 -19.27 -19.92 -25.25
C LYS A 362 -19.83 -21.33 -25.02
N GLY A 363 -20.64 -21.54 -23.97
CA GLY A 363 -21.17 -22.86 -23.61
C GLY A 363 -20.12 -23.87 -23.15
N LEU A 364 -18.95 -23.38 -22.67
CA LEU A 364 -17.86 -24.23 -22.19
C LEU A 364 -18.02 -24.53 -20.70
N PRO A 365 -17.76 -25.77 -20.25
CA PRO A 365 -17.80 -26.13 -18.83
C PRO A 365 -16.53 -25.64 -18.10
N GLY A 366 -16.61 -25.56 -16.75
CA GLY A 366 -15.43 -25.30 -15.91
C GLY A 366 -15.18 -23.85 -15.52
N GLY A 367 -15.97 -22.88 -16.03
CA GLY A 367 -15.78 -21.46 -15.74
C GLY A 367 -16.08 -21.12 -14.27
N TYR A 368 -17.14 -21.67 -13.71
CA TYR A 368 -17.51 -21.44 -12.32
C TYR A 368 -16.55 -22.11 -11.34
N GLU A 369 -16.09 -23.32 -11.65
CA GLU A 369 -15.09 -24.05 -10.88
C GLU A 369 -13.76 -23.31 -10.87
N LEU A 370 -13.34 -22.77 -12.03
CA LEU A 370 -12.14 -21.94 -12.15
C LEU A 370 -12.24 -20.71 -11.23
N ARG A 371 -13.36 -19.99 -11.28
CA ARG A 371 -13.61 -18.83 -10.43
C ARG A 371 -13.61 -19.22 -8.95
N ALA A 372 -14.32 -20.28 -8.58
CA ALA A 372 -14.38 -20.75 -7.19
C ALA A 372 -13.00 -21.13 -6.65
N LEU A 373 -12.17 -21.85 -7.44
CA LEU A 373 -10.82 -22.23 -7.04
C LEU A 373 -9.90 -21.01 -6.87
N VAL A 374 -9.94 -20.03 -7.79
CA VAL A 374 -9.17 -18.78 -7.66
C VAL A 374 -9.56 -18.04 -6.40
N PHE A 375 -10.86 -17.97 -6.11
CA PHE A 375 -11.36 -17.31 -4.91
C PHE A 375 -10.96 -18.02 -3.62
N LEU A 376 -10.98 -19.35 -3.61
CA LEU A 376 -10.46 -20.15 -2.51
C LEU A 376 -8.96 -19.86 -2.26
N VAL A 377 -8.15 -19.82 -3.32
CA VAL A 377 -6.72 -19.47 -3.22
C VAL A 377 -6.54 -18.06 -2.64
N ILE A 378 -7.30 -17.07 -3.14
CA ILE A 378 -7.24 -15.70 -2.61
C ILE A 378 -7.56 -15.69 -1.12
N THR A 379 -8.71 -16.27 -0.75
CA THR A 379 -9.17 -16.28 0.64
C THR A 379 -8.16 -16.92 1.58
N VAL A 380 -7.71 -18.13 1.26
CA VAL A 380 -6.76 -18.86 2.11
C VAL A 380 -5.41 -18.15 2.20
N THR A 381 -4.86 -17.66 1.08
CA THR A 381 -3.56 -16.99 1.08
C THR A 381 -3.59 -15.66 1.80
N VAL A 382 -4.69 -14.90 1.70
CA VAL A 382 -4.88 -13.62 2.40
C VAL A 382 -5.03 -13.82 3.90
N VAL A 383 -5.90 -14.75 4.31
CA VAL A 383 -6.10 -15.09 5.73
C VAL A 383 -4.81 -15.59 6.35
N PHE A 384 -4.13 -16.51 5.68
CA PHE A 384 -2.86 -17.07 6.13
C PHE A 384 -1.78 -15.98 6.28
N ALA A 385 -1.54 -15.18 5.25
CA ALA A 385 -0.57 -14.09 5.29
C ALA A 385 -0.91 -13.05 6.37
N GLY A 386 -2.19 -12.74 6.52
CA GLY A 386 -2.68 -11.79 7.51
C GLY A 386 -2.49 -12.23 8.95
N LEU A 387 -2.75 -13.49 9.24
CA LEU A 387 -2.65 -14.05 10.59
C LEU A 387 -1.20 -14.42 10.96
N THR A 388 -0.45 -14.99 10.04
CA THR A 388 0.89 -15.53 10.32
C THR A 388 2.04 -14.59 9.97
N GLY A 389 1.81 -13.58 9.11
CA GLY A 389 2.86 -12.68 8.62
C GLY A 389 3.59 -11.94 9.75
N GLY A 390 2.88 -11.53 10.79
CA GLY A 390 3.47 -10.87 11.96
C GLY A 390 4.37 -11.80 12.79
N LEU A 391 3.95 -13.04 12.97
CA LEU A 391 4.73 -14.07 13.67
C LEU A 391 6.00 -14.39 12.88
N MET A 392 5.86 -14.57 11.56
CA MET A 392 6.98 -14.89 10.67
C MET A 392 7.99 -13.73 10.57
N ALA A 393 7.53 -12.48 10.51
CA ALA A 393 8.40 -11.30 10.55
C ALA A 393 9.21 -11.22 11.85
N GLY A 394 8.59 -11.57 12.98
CA GLY A 394 9.26 -11.67 14.28
C GLY A 394 10.29 -12.79 14.33
N PHE A 395 9.91 -14.00 13.92
CA PHE A 395 10.76 -15.19 13.90
C PHE A 395 12.02 -15.01 13.04
N LEU A 396 11.87 -14.41 11.86
CA LEU A 396 13.00 -14.14 10.96
C LEU A 396 13.82 -12.90 11.35
N GLY A 397 13.40 -12.14 12.38
CA GLY A 397 14.09 -10.91 12.78
C GLY A 397 14.04 -9.80 11.72
N LEU A 398 12.95 -9.75 10.93
CA LEU A 398 12.76 -8.80 9.83
C LEU A 398 11.90 -7.61 10.22
N ARG A 399 11.41 -7.54 11.47
CA ARG A 399 10.73 -6.34 11.97
C ARG A 399 11.70 -5.17 12.00
N ARG A 400 11.23 -3.99 11.66
CA ARG A 400 12.03 -2.78 11.83
C ARG A 400 12.33 -2.62 13.32
N PRO A 401 13.56 -2.22 13.68
CA PRO A 401 13.87 -1.89 15.06
C PRO A 401 12.91 -0.78 15.52
N SER A 402 12.31 -0.94 16.67
CA SER A 402 11.57 0.11 17.36
C SER A 402 12.54 1.02 18.11
N GLN A 403 12.14 2.28 18.35
CA GLN A 403 12.93 3.28 19.09
C GLN A 403 14.22 3.75 18.37
N VAL A 404 14.15 3.98 17.06
CA VAL A 404 15.28 4.50 16.28
C VAL A 404 14.99 5.90 15.78
N GLY A 405 15.82 6.86 16.22
CA GLY A 405 15.79 8.24 15.74
C GLY A 405 14.63 9.08 16.27
N TRP A 406 14.52 10.31 15.75
CA TRP A 406 13.67 11.37 16.27
C TRP A 406 12.80 11.99 15.20
N VAL A 407 11.61 12.43 15.58
CA VAL A 407 10.75 13.29 14.78
C VAL A 407 10.70 14.66 15.43
N ILE A 408 10.95 15.71 14.65
CA ILE A 408 10.89 17.10 15.11
C ILE A 408 9.75 17.81 14.39
N LEU A 409 8.79 18.35 15.12
CA LEU A 409 7.83 19.30 14.60
C LEU A 409 8.48 20.69 14.57
N GLY A 410 8.59 21.25 13.38
CA GLY A 410 9.34 22.47 13.10
C GLY A 410 10.63 22.20 12.33
N ALA A 411 10.97 23.09 11.41
CA ALA A 411 12.23 23.10 10.65
C ALA A 411 12.89 24.50 10.68
N ASN A 412 12.54 25.32 11.69
CA ASN A 412 13.18 26.60 11.96
C ASN A 412 14.69 26.44 12.30
N ALA A 413 15.42 27.52 12.44
CA ALA A 413 16.88 27.47 12.63
C ALA A 413 17.27 26.71 13.93
N LEU A 414 16.52 26.87 15.03
CA LEU A 414 16.76 26.13 16.26
C LEU A 414 16.49 24.64 16.08
N ALA A 415 15.37 24.27 15.45
CA ALA A 415 15.03 22.87 15.18
C ALA A 415 16.09 22.17 14.30
N ARG A 416 16.63 22.89 13.30
CA ARG A 416 17.74 22.39 12.47
C ARG A 416 19.02 22.22 13.27
N ALA A 417 19.33 23.14 14.20
CA ALA A 417 20.48 23.00 15.08
C ALA A 417 20.35 21.75 16.00
N VAL A 418 19.19 21.53 16.60
CA VAL A 418 18.91 20.32 17.38
C VAL A 418 18.97 19.07 16.50
N ALA A 419 18.44 19.12 15.28
CA ALA A 419 18.52 18.01 14.33
C ALA A 419 19.97 17.68 13.96
N LYS A 420 20.83 18.69 13.83
CA LYS A 420 22.27 18.50 13.55
C LYS A 420 22.95 17.78 14.72
N LEU A 421 22.73 18.20 15.95
CA LEU A 421 23.29 17.54 17.16
C LEU A 421 22.89 16.08 17.27
N LEU A 422 21.59 15.80 17.09
CA LEU A 422 21.09 14.41 17.13
C LEU A 422 21.69 13.55 16.00
N LYS A 423 22.00 14.14 14.84
CA LYS A 423 22.66 13.43 13.74
C LYS A 423 24.13 13.19 14.00
N GLU A 424 24.83 14.11 14.65
CA GLU A 424 26.22 13.94 15.09
C GLU A 424 26.34 12.81 16.12
N ASP A 425 25.29 12.62 16.95
CA ASP A 425 25.15 11.44 17.83
C ASP A 425 24.70 10.15 17.09
N GLY A 426 24.69 10.16 15.78
CA GLY A 426 24.33 8.97 14.98
C GLY A 426 22.83 8.68 14.89
N GLN A 427 21.96 9.59 15.37
CA GLN A 427 20.51 9.40 15.35
C GLN A 427 19.91 9.76 14.00
N GLU A 428 18.91 9.01 13.54
CA GLU A 428 18.09 9.43 12.41
C GLU A 428 17.13 10.55 12.84
N VAL A 429 17.07 11.64 12.07
CA VAL A 429 16.15 12.74 12.35
C VAL A 429 15.26 13.02 11.15
N VAL A 430 13.98 13.24 11.40
CA VAL A 430 12.99 13.67 10.41
C VAL A 430 12.28 14.91 10.95
N CYS A 431 12.34 16.02 10.21
CA CYS A 431 11.57 17.23 10.52
C CYS A 431 10.23 17.23 9.79
N ILE A 432 9.19 17.79 10.41
CA ILE A 432 7.89 18.06 9.78
C ILE A 432 7.60 19.55 9.93
N ASP A 433 7.36 20.25 8.82
CA ASP A 433 6.99 21.67 8.84
C ASP A 433 6.03 22.00 7.70
N SER A 434 5.14 22.96 7.92
CA SER A 434 4.23 23.50 6.90
C SER A 434 4.81 24.73 6.17
N ASN A 435 5.95 25.26 6.58
CA ASN A 435 6.63 26.36 5.92
C ASN A 435 7.61 25.82 4.87
N ALA A 436 7.43 26.23 3.61
CA ALA A 436 8.24 25.76 2.49
C ALA A 436 9.71 26.20 2.59
N ASP A 437 9.96 27.44 3.06
CA ASP A 437 11.32 27.98 3.17
C ASP A 437 12.13 27.26 4.25
N TYR A 438 11.49 26.96 5.39
CA TYR A 438 12.12 26.15 6.45
C TYR A 438 12.42 24.74 5.98
N CYS A 439 11.51 24.14 5.21
CA CYS A 439 11.73 22.82 4.65
C CYS A 439 12.91 22.80 3.65
N GLN A 440 12.99 23.82 2.78
CA GLN A 440 14.10 23.95 1.84
C GLN A 440 15.44 24.13 2.54
N ALA A 441 15.48 24.96 3.59
CA ALA A 441 16.69 25.15 4.39
C ALA A 441 17.12 23.84 5.12
N ALA A 442 16.16 23.06 5.64
CA ALA A 442 16.44 21.78 6.26
C ALA A 442 16.96 20.74 5.26
N GLU A 443 16.49 20.75 4.01
CA GLU A 443 17.02 19.89 2.94
C GLU A 443 18.46 20.28 2.58
N GLN A 444 18.80 21.56 2.57
CA GLN A 444 20.19 22.04 2.36
C GLN A 444 21.13 21.54 3.46
N ASP A 445 20.64 21.47 4.71
CA ASP A 445 21.36 20.89 5.85
C ASP A 445 21.38 19.34 5.80
N CYS A 446 21.02 18.73 4.67
CA CYS A 446 20.91 17.27 4.48
C CYS A 446 19.98 16.59 5.50
N THR A 447 19.03 17.32 6.09
CA THR A 447 18.06 16.75 7.02
C THR A 447 16.81 16.27 6.25
N ARG A 448 16.36 15.06 6.53
CA ARG A 448 15.11 14.56 5.96
C ARG A 448 13.95 15.40 6.49
N VAL A 449 13.23 16.06 5.60
CA VAL A 449 12.08 16.89 5.98
C VAL A 449 10.81 16.41 5.27
N ILE A 450 9.69 16.57 5.95
CA ILE A 450 8.35 16.32 5.43
C ILE A 450 7.62 17.64 5.44
N TYR A 451 7.35 18.19 4.25
CA TYR A 451 6.50 19.35 4.10
C TYR A 451 5.04 18.97 4.39
N GLY A 452 4.41 19.60 5.38
CA GLY A 452 3.02 19.36 5.72
C GLY A 452 2.65 19.70 7.17
N ASN A 453 1.36 19.59 7.47
CA ASN A 453 0.84 19.84 8.82
C ASN A 453 1.07 18.64 9.73
N GLY A 454 1.99 18.76 10.69
CA GLY A 454 2.36 17.68 11.63
C GLY A 454 1.26 17.22 12.58
N LEU A 455 0.11 17.91 12.64
CA LEU A 455 -1.06 17.49 13.40
C LEU A 455 -1.90 16.44 12.68
N ARG A 456 -1.64 16.20 11.39
CA ARG A 456 -2.35 15.16 10.64
C ARG A 456 -1.61 13.84 10.72
N THR A 457 -2.29 12.79 11.11
CA THR A 457 -1.79 11.40 11.27
C THR A 457 -0.93 10.93 10.09
N ARG A 458 -1.32 11.25 8.87
CA ARG A 458 -0.59 10.86 7.65
C ARG A 458 0.87 11.33 7.61
N TYR A 459 1.18 12.53 8.11
CA TYR A 459 2.56 13.03 8.14
C TYR A 459 3.37 12.39 9.26
N LEU A 460 2.71 12.07 10.38
CA LEU A 460 3.30 11.27 11.46
C LEU A 460 3.66 9.87 10.97
N LEU A 461 2.77 9.22 10.23
CA LEU A 461 3.03 7.91 9.63
C LEU A 461 4.15 7.97 8.57
N ARG A 462 4.23 9.05 7.78
CA ARG A 462 5.36 9.27 6.85
C ARG A 462 6.70 9.49 7.56
N ALA A 463 6.67 10.12 8.73
CA ALA A 463 7.83 10.26 9.61
C ALA A 463 8.17 8.96 10.33
N GLU A 464 7.32 7.93 10.14
CA GLU A 464 7.47 6.62 10.77
C GLU A 464 7.46 6.74 12.31
N ILE A 465 6.56 7.59 12.84
CA ILE A 465 6.48 7.91 14.26
C ILE A 465 6.40 6.66 15.16
N ASP A 466 5.78 5.62 14.65
CA ASP A 466 5.53 4.35 15.32
C ASP A 466 6.79 3.51 15.61
N ILE A 467 7.92 3.86 14.98
CA ILE A 467 9.22 3.22 15.23
C ILE A 467 10.24 4.17 15.83
N ARG A 468 9.87 5.45 16.02
CA ARG A 468 10.78 6.46 16.56
C ARG A 468 11.01 6.31 18.06
N ARG A 469 12.20 6.72 18.52
CA ARG A 469 12.56 6.81 19.92
C ARG A 469 11.83 7.97 20.60
N GLY A 470 11.76 9.12 19.91
CA GLY A 470 11.17 10.31 20.47
C GLY A 470 10.60 11.28 19.44
N ALA A 471 9.75 12.18 19.93
CA ALA A 471 9.17 13.28 19.17
C ALA A 471 9.39 14.59 19.93
N LEU A 472 9.91 15.60 19.22
CA LEU A 472 10.21 16.93 19.72
C LEU A 472 9.27 17.93 19.04
N ALA A 473 8.52 18.72 19.81
CA ALA A 473 7.72 19.83 19.28
C ALA A 473 8.47 21.15 19.48
N LEU A 474 8.96 21.73 18.39
CA LEU A 474 9.83 22.92 18.36
C LEU A 474 9.30 24.02 17.44
N THR A 475 7.97 24.25 17.46
CA THR A 475 7.39 25.42 16.79
C THR A 475 7.25 26.58 17.76
N ALA A 476 7.04 27.79 17.22
CA ALA A 476 6.81 29.00 18.01
C ALA A 476 5.41 29.07 18.65
N ASN A 477 4.52 28.11 18.33
CA ASN A 477 3.15 28.08 18.80
C ASN A 477 2.96 26.94 19.80
N ASP A 478 2.68 27.30 21.06
CA ASP A 478 2.55 26.38 22.19
C ASP A 478 1.37 25.41 22.01
N GLU A 479 0.24 25.91 21.46
CA GLU A 479 -0.94 25.08 21.21
C GLU A 479 -0.65 24.01 20.15
N VAL A 480 0.06 24.38 19.10
CA VAL A 480 0.49 23.44 18.04
C VAL A 480 1.44 22.39 18.61
N ASN A 481 2.38 22.80 19.46
CA ASN A 481 3.30 21.89 20.13
C ASN A 481 2.55 20.88 21.02
N TYR A 482 1.58 21.36 21.79
CA TYR A 482 0.76 20.50 22.63
C TYR A 482 -0.13 19.54 21.84
N LEU A 483 -0.82 20.02 20.82
CA LEU A 483 -1.66 19.19 19.95
C LEU A 483 -0.84 18.13 19.21
N PHE A 484 0.38 18.46 18.81
CA PHE A 484 1.27 17.50 18.18
C PHE A 484 1.63 16.34 19.11
N VAL A 485 2.05 16.62 20.35
CA VAL A 485 2.40 15.53 21.27
C VAL A 485 1.20 14.68 21.67
N GLN A 486 0.02 15.30 21.80
CA GLN A 486 -1.23 14.55 21.96
C GLN A 486 -1.45 13.60 20.78
N LYS A 487 -1.33 14.13 19.56
CA LYS A 487 -1.54 13.33 18.35
C LYS A 487 -0.52 12.21 18.20
N VAL A 488 0.73 12.46 18.54
CA VAL A 488 1.77 11.41 18.59
C VAL A 488 1.44 10.33 19.61
N LYS A 489 0.95 10.70 20.79
CA LYS A 489 0.55 9.74 21.83
C LYS A 489 -0.62 8.85 21.40
N GLU A 490 -1.58 9.40 20.65
CA GLU A 490 -2.67 8.63 20.04
C GLU A 490 -2.15 7.57 19.06
N GLU A 491 -1.18 7.96 18.21
CA GLU A 491 -0.64 7.08 17.16
C GLU A 491 0.40 6.07 17.68
N SER A 492 1.17 6.45 18.71
CA SER A 492 2.22 5.58 19.27
C SER A 492 2.43 5.82 20.75
N LYS A 493 2.16 4.79 21.55
CA LYS A 493 2.32 4.82 23.02
C LYS A 493 3.77 4.65 23.48
N SER A 494 4.69 4.27 22.60
CA SER A 494 6.08 3.91 22.94
C SER A 494 7.10 5.01 22.65
N VAL A 495 6.66 6.17 22.17
CA VAL A 495 7.53 7.28 21.80
C VAL A 495 7.68 8.24 22.96
N SER A 496 8.91 8.63 23.30
CA SER A 496 9.20 9.67 24.29
C SER A 496 8.81 11.04 23.73
N LEU A 497 8.03 11.82 24.48
CA LEU A 497 7.44 13.07 24.02
C LEU A 497 8.09 14.26 24.71
N TYR A 498 8.48 15.25 23.90
CA TYR A 498 9.07 16.51 24.38
C TYR A 498 8.42 17.68 23.65
N ALA A 499 8.06 18.72 24.39
CA ALA A 499 7.50 19.94 23.80
C ALA A 499 8.14 21.19 24.40
N ALA A 500 8.42 22.16 23.55
CA ALA A 500 8.80 23.49 23.97
C ALA A 500 7.54 24.32 24.27
N LEU A 501 7.60 25.13 25.34
CA LEU A 501 6.61 26.15 25.69
C LEU A 501 7.32 27.50 25.83
N LYS A 502 6.62 28.58 25.42
CA LYS A 502 7.16 29.95 25.45
C LYS A 502 7.11 30.59 26.83
N THR A 503 6.01 30.42 27.55
CA THR A 503 5.77 31.05 28.86
C THR A 503 4.88 30.20 29.74
N ASP A 504 5.03 30.38 31.08
CA ASP A 504 4.15 29.74 32.10
C ASP A 504 2.75 30.40 32.20
N THR A 505 2.49 31.47 31.48
CA THR A 505 1.29 32.30 31.61
C THR A 505 0.21 32.02 30.58
N THR A 506 0.43 31.09 29.67
CA THR A 506 -0.59 30.66 28.71
C THR A 506 -1.59 29.70 29.36
N SER A 507 -2.77 29.55 28.75
CA SER A 507 -3.78 28.53 29.12
C SER A 507 -3.22 27.10 29.13
N LEU A 508 -2.07 26.89 28.47
CA LEU A 508 -1.30 25.66 28.47
C LEU A 508 -0.22 25.73 29.54
N THR A 509 -0.43 24.97 30.60
CA THR A 509 0.50 24.84 31.71
C THR A 509 1.35 23.60 31.57
N VAL A 510 2.56 23.62 32.13
CA VAL A 510 3.43 22.44 32.26
C VAL A 510 2.66 21.24 32.84
N LYS A 511 1.68 21.48 33.73
CA LYS A 511 0.76 20.46 34.26
C LYS A 511 -0.05 19.74 33.16
N MET A 512 -0.38 20.40 32.06
CA MET A 512 -1.09 19.76 30.95
C MET A 512 -0.18 18.86 30.13
N LEU A 513 1.10 19.21 29.98
CA LEU A 513 2.11 18.34 29.37
C LEU A 513 2.31 17.06 30.19
N HIS A 514 2.36 17.16 31.51
CA HIS A 514 2.47 15.99 32.38
C HIS A 514 1.28 15.02 32.23
N LYS A 515 0.06 15.48 31.96
CA LYS A 515 -1.10 14.61 31.69
C LYS A 515 -0.91 13.76 30.42
N THR A 516 -0.08 14.24 29.49
CA THR A 516 0.25 13.51 28.26
C THR A 516 1.58 12.74 28.34
N ASP A 517 2.21 12.62 29.53
CA ASP A 517 3.55 12.05 29.69
C ASP A 517 4.61 12.74 28.81
N THR A 518 4.47 14.04 28.63
CA THR A 518 5.35 14.85 27.80
C THR A 518 6.29 15.65 28.70
N ALA A 519 7.60 15.52 28.46
CA ALA A 519 8.60 16.31 29.15
C ALA A 519 8.70 17.71 28.51
N LEU A 520 8.92 18.73 29.36
CA LEU A 520 9.23 20.07 28.88
C LEU A 520 10.64 20.07 28.28
N LEU A 521 10.76 20.48 27.04
CA LEU A 521 12.03 20.60 26.35
C LEU A 521 12.81 21.81 26.95
N PHE A 522 14.11 21.67 27.11
CA PHE A 522 15.01 22.65 27.75
C PHE A 522 14.78 22.89 29.26
N ALA A 523 14.05 22.02 29.95
CA ALA A 523 13.73 22.09 31.39
C ALA A 523 13.03 23.39 31.84
N ARG A 524 12.86 24.38 30.99
CA ARG A 524 12.18 25.67 31.24
C ARG A 524 11.49 26.20 29.98
N PRO A 525 10.51 27.08 30.12
CA PRO A 525 9.90 27.78 28.99
C PRO A 525 10.94 28.59 28.19
N VAL A 526 10.89 28.47 26.86
CA VAL A 526 11.86 29.10 25.94
C VAL A 526 11.15 29.73 24.75
N ASP A 527 11.48 30.99 24.45
CA ASP A 527 11.00 31.65 23.24
C ASP A 527 11.71 31.09 22.00
N ILE A 528 11.04 30.15 21.32
CA ILE A 528 11.58 29.45 20.14
C ILE A 528 11.87 30.43 19.00
N ASP A 529 11.05 31.47 18.81
CA ASP A 529 11.27 32.48 17.76
C ASP A 529 12.51 33.33 18.05
N ALA A 530 12.68 33.76 19.29
CA ALA A 530 13.85 34.52 19.68
C ALA A 530 15.14 33.71 19.49
N TRP A 531 15.15 32.46 19.93
CA TRP A 531 16.30 31.58 19.74
C TRP A 531 16.53 31.23 18.25
N SER A 532 15.47 30.97 17.50
CA SER A 532 15.59 30.70 16.06
C SER A 532 16.23 31.87 15.30
N ARG A 533 15.84 33.11 15.65
CA ARG A 533 16.49 34.31 15.07
C ARG A 533 17.95 34.43 15.45
N ARG A 534 18.32 34.19 16.72
CA ARG A 534 19.72 34.22 17.16
C ARG A 534 20.57 33.15 16.45
N PHE A 535 20.04 31.94 16.27
CA PHE A 535 20.72 30.89 15.49
C PHE A 535 20.87 31.28 14.02
N ALA A 536 19.83 31.83 13.40
CA ALA A 536 19.90 32.31 12.01
C ALA A 536 20.91 33.43 11.84
N ALA A 537 21.03 34.33 12.82
CA ALA A 537 22.02 35.42 12.85
C ALA A 537 23.44 34.98 13.26
N LYS A 538 23.66 33.68 13.53
CA LYS A 538 24.94 33.13 14.03
C LYS A 538 25.44 33.80 15.34
N GLN A 539 24.53 34.27 16.16
CA GLN A 539 24.83 34.91 17.45
C GLN A 539 24.93 33.89 18.61
N VAL A 540 24.82 32.60 18.31
CA VAL A 540 24.84 31.50 19.30
C VAL A 540 25.82 30.44 18.81
N SER A 541 26.62 29.91 19.72
CA SER A 541 27.46 28.73 19.51
C SER A 541 26.87 27.51 20.18
N LEU A 542 26.92 26.37 19.52
CA LEU A 542 26.58 25.08 20.10
C LEU A 542 27.84 24.47 20.73
N GLN A 543 27.73 24.04 21.98
CA GLN A 543 28.76 23.29 22.68
C GLN A 543 28.19 21.98 23.16
N ILE A 544 28.92 20.89 22.89
CA ILE A 544 28.55 19.54 23.35
C ILE A 544 29.41 19.25 24.58
N TRP A 545 28.75 19.04 25.71
CA TRP A 545 29.42 18.60 26.93
C TRP A 545 29.16 17.13 27.15
N GLN A 546 30.21 16.33 27.23
CA GLN A 546 30.10 14.92 27.59
C GLN A 546 30.35 14.78 29.10
N TYR A 547 29.33 14.37 29.81
CA TYR A 547 29.44 14.10 31.23
C TYR A 547 29.99 12.67 31.44
N ALA A 548 31.16 12.57 32.07
CA ALA A 548 31.67 11.29 32.55
C ALA A 548 30.97 10.96 33.86
N VAL A 549 30.10 9.95 33.87
CA VAL A 549 29.51 9.44 35.11
C VAL A 549 30.56 8.58 35.77
N ASP A 550 31.27 9.15 36.74
CA ASP A 550 32.03 8.36 37.69
C ASP A 550 31.05 7.66 38.65
N SER A 551 31.20 6.36 38.83
CA SER A 551 30.25 5.47 39.52
C SER A 551 30.06 5.76 41.03
N GLN A 552 30.53 6.89 41.57
CA GLN A 552 30.40 7.31 42.95
C GLN A 552 29.91 8.74 43.17
N ALA A 553 29.44 9.45 42.16
CA ALA A 553 28.91 10.80 42.36
C ALA A 553 27.41 10.76 42.65
N GLU A 554 27.03 11.27 43.82
CA GLU A 554 25.66 11.61 44.21
C GLU A 554 24.93 12.41 43.11
N ALA A 555 23.62 12.22 43.02
CA ALA A 555 22.74 12.87 42.05
C ALA A 555 23.05 14.37 41.90
N VAL A 556 23.69 14.74 40.81
CA VAL A 556 23.90 16.14 40.47
C VAL A 556 22.56 16.72 40.07
N ASP A 557 22.14 17.75 40.78
CA ASP A 557 20.92 18.49 40.60
C ASP A 557 20.77 18.91 39.10
N ALA A 558 19.67 18.50 38.49
CA ALA A 558 19.34 18.78 37.10
C ALA A 558 19.26 20.28 36.73
N SER A 559 19.44 21.16 37.68
CA SER A 559 19.50 22.62 37.51
C SER A 559 20.72 23.11 36.71
N PHE A 560 21.76 22.26 36.57
CA PHE A 560 23.00 22.62 35.85
C PHE A 560 22.96 22.35 34.32
N LEU A 561 21.92 21.71 33.81
CA LEU A 561 21.68 21.45 32.37
C LEU A 561 20.77 22.50 31.73
N ALA A 562 20.83 23.74 32.17
CA ALA A 562 20.08 24.87 31.64
C ALA A 562 20.85 25.59 30.54
#